data_e58c2e95a75834497692e39960775579
#
_entry.id   e58c2e95a75834497692e39960775579
#
_cell.length_a   1.000
_cell.length_b   1.000
_cell.length_c   1.000
_cell.angle_alpha   90.00
_cell.angle_beta   90.00
_cell.angle_gamma   90.00
#
_symmetry.space_group_name_H-M   'P 1'
#
loop_
_entity.id
_entity.type
_entity.pdbx_description
1 polymer ?
#
loop_
_entity_poly.entity_id
_entity_poly.type
_entity_poly.pdbx_seq_one_letter_code
_entity_poly.pdbx_strand_id
1 'polypeptide(L)'
;PLEPRDFVKLQLDYELTTAQGQASQALLEFWEQGEGKALVWAACGAGKTEVTFALIQEALREGGEVLFAIPRQDIVREMTERLRLAFPGVTVASHYGGKPWFAPGELVVATTHQVLHFYRRFTLAILDEVDAFPYQGSEVLRLGLRRALLPQGKLVEMTATPHTQREYEQVITIPARYHGFSLPEPELVKAVLPPWKTLGCFDLPHFL
;
A
#
# COMPACT_ATOMS: atom_id res chain seq x y z
N PRO A 1 8.21 -0.19 -26.68
CA PRO A 1 8.84 0.79 -25.80
C PRO A 1 7.73 1.63 -25.15
N LEU A 2 7.87 1.87 -23.84
CA LEU A 2 6.98 2.79 -23.14
C LEU A 2 7.32 4.22 -23.60
N GLU A 3 6.30 5.06 -23.76
CA GLU A 3 6.51 6.47 -24.14
C GLU A 3 6.58 7.32 -22.87
N PRO A 4 7.67 8.07 -22.63
CA PRO A 4 7.79 8.95 -21.47
C PRO A 4 6.66 9.99 -21.41
N ARG A 5 6.26 10.34 -20.17
CA ARG A 5 5.16 11.30 -19.90
C ARG A 5 5.65 12.45 -19.04
N ASP A 6 6.20 13.47 -19.65
CA ASP A 6 6.77 14.64 -18.95
C ASP A 6 5.74 15.48 -18.17
N PHE A 7 4.44 15.29 -18.48
CA PHE A 7 3.36 16.01 -17.81
C PHE A 7 3.03 15.48 -16.40
N VAL A 8 3.52 14.29 -16.03
CA VAL A 8 3.24 13.70 -14.72
C VAL A 8 3.93 14.50 -13.61
N LYS A 9 3.12 15.16 -12.80
CA LYS A 9 3.59 15.95 -11.65
C LYS A 9 2.99 15.40 -10.37
N LEU A 10 3.82 15.29 -9.33
CA LEU A 10 3.37 15.02 -7.98
C LEU A 10 3.07 16.35 -7.29
N GLN A 11 1.88 16.47 -6.72
CA GLN A 11 1.45 17.61 -5.92
C GLN A 11 1.09 17.13 -4.52
N LEU A 12 1.80 17.62 -3.52
CA LEU A 12 1.55 17.34 -2.11
C LEU A 12 1.32 18.67 -1.38
N ASP A 13 0.32 18.68 -0.52
CA ASP A 13 -0.01 19.85 0.34
C ASP A 13 0.76 19.81 1.67
N TYR A 14 1.74 18.91 1.81
CA TYR A 14 2.55 18.71 3.01
C TYR A 14 3.97 18.30 2.64
N GLU A 15 4.89 18.47 3.56
CA GLU A 15 6.27 18.00 3.45
C GLU A 15 6.43 16.64 4.12
N LEU A 16 7.24 15.79 3.53
CA LEU A 16 7.64 14.53 4.15
C LEU A 16 8.61 14.81 5.32
N THR A 17 8.44 14.09 6.40
CA THR A 17 9.44 14.07 7.47
C THR A 17 10.77 13.52 6.95
N THR A 18 11.87 13.78 7.65
CA THR A 18 13.18 13.27 7.26
C THR A 18 13.18 11.74 7.06
N ALA A 19 12.54 11.00 7.96
CA ALA A 19 12.45 9.54 7.86
C ALA A 19 11.61 9.08 6.64
N GLN A 20 10.51 9.78 6.35
CA GLN A 20 9.70 9.52 5.15
C GLN A 20 10.46 9.87 3.87
N GLY A 21 11.19 11.01 3.86
CA GLY A 21 12.02 11.40 2.74
C GLY A 21 13.12 10.38 2.43
N GLN A 22 13.80 9.87 3.46
CA GLN A 22 14.79 8.79 3.31
C GLN A 22 14.17 7.50 2.78
N ALA A 23 13.00 7.12 3.27
CA ALA A 23 12.28 5.93 2.78
C ALA A 23 11.84 6.11 1.31
N SER A 24 11.34 7.29 0.95
CA SER A 24 10.99 7.63 -0.43
C SER A 24 12.19 7.58 -1.37
N GLN A 25 13.34 8.11 -0.94
CA GLN A 25 14.58 8.04 -1.69
C GLN A 25 15.06 6.60 -1.88
N ALA A 26 15.01 5.77 -0.84
CA ALA A 26 15.36 4.36 -0.93
C ALA A 26 14.45 3.58 -1.91
N LEU A 27 13.16 3.97 -2.03
CA LEU A 27 12.26 3.40 -3.05
C LEU A 27 12.64 3.83 -4.47
N LEU A 28 13.12 5.05 -4.67
CA LEU A 28 13.63 5.50 -5.98
C LEU A 28 14.92 4.75 -6.34
N GLU A 29 15.83 4.54 -5.41
CA GLU A 29 17.04 3.73 -5.61
C GLU A 29 16.68 2.27 -5.96
N PHE A 30 15.67 1.69 -5.29
CA PHE A 30 15.13 0.39 -5.65
C PHE A 30 14.55 0.39 -7.08
N TRP A 31 13.93 1.48 -7.51
CA TRP A 31 13.40 1.60 -8.89
C TRP A 31 14.49 1.55 -9.95
N GLU A 32 15.65 2.12 -9.70
CA GLU A 32 16.80 2.09 -10.62
C GLU A 32 17.49 0.73 -10.71
N GLN A 33 17.36 -0.12 -9.67
CA GLN A 33 17.93 -1.47 -9.67
C GLN A 33 17.02 -2.41 -10.48
N GLY A 34 17.43 -3.29 -11.29
CA GLY A 34 16.66 -4.25 -12.13
C GLY A 34 15.30 -4.73 -11.59
N GLU A 35 14.89 -5.93 -11.85
CA GLU A 35 13.68 -6.58 -11.32
C GLU A 35 13.75 -6.67 -9.79
N GLY A 36 12.57 -6.72 -9.13
CA GLY A 36 12.65 -6.96 -7.71
C GLY A 36 11.37 -6.70 -6.91
N LYS A 37 11.51 -7.02 -5.62
CA LYS A 37 10.46 -6.88 -4.63
C LYS A 37 11.00 -6.18 -3.39
N ALA A 38 10.38 -5.06 -3.03
CA ALA A 38 10.71 -4.31 -1.81
C ALA A 38 9.61 -4.43 -0.76
N LEU A 39 10.00 -4.29 0.51
CA LEU A 39 9.11 -4.17 1.65
C LEU A 39 9.26 -2.78 2.27
N VAL A 40 8.16 -2.08 2.45
CA VAL A 40 8.07 -0.92 3.33
C VAL A 40 7.47 -1.37 4.66
N TRP A 41 8.33 -1.45 5.67
CA TRP A 41 7.92 -1.77 7.02
C TRP A 41 7.83 -0.50 7.86
N ALA A 42 6.62 -0.17 8.29
CA ALA A 42 6.40 1.05 9.05
C ALA A 42 5.22 0.91 10.01
N ALA A 43 5.31 1.53 11.17
CA ALA A 43 4.21 1.58 12.12
C ALA A 43 2.91 2.14 11.51
N CYS A 44 1.76 1.78 12.08
CA CYS A 44 0.49 2.40 11.71
C CYS A 44 0.59 3.92 11.91
N GLY A 45 0.14 4.70 10.90
CA GLY A 45 0.24 6.17 10.93
C GLY A 45 1.63 6.74 10.68
N ALA A 46 2.60 5.95 10.19
CA ALA A 46 3.93 6.44 9.81
C ALA A 46 3.99 7.08 8.42
N GLY A 47 2.89 7.07 7.66
CA GLY A 47 2.85 7.60 6.30
C GLY A 47 3.44 6.66 5.25
N LYS A 48 3.17 5.35 5.37
CA LYS A 48 3.62 4.34 4.39
C LYS A 48 3.22 4.66 2.95
N THR A 49 2.03 5.18 2.78
CA THR A 49 1.49 5.50 1.45
C THR A 49 2.22 6.66 0.81
N GLU A 50 2.45 7.72 1.58
CA GLU A 50 3.07 8.97 1.12
C GLU A 50 4.47 8.75 0.57
N VAL A 51 5.25 7.86 1.17
CA VAL A 51 6.61 7.57 0.72
C VAL A 51 6.66 6.87 -0.64
N THR A 52 5.54 6.27 -1.09
CA THR A 52 5.47 5.62 -2.40
C THR A 52 5.13 6.58 -3.55
N PHE A 53 4.73 7.81 -3.26
CA PHE A 53 4.22 8.72 -4.31
C PHE A 53 5.30 9.16 -5.29
N ALA A 54 6.53 9.41 -4.83
CA ALA A 54 7.64 9.71 -5.74
C ALA A 54 7.97 8.53 -6.66
N LEU A 55 7.90 7.30 -6.14
CA LEU A 55 8.07 6.09 -6.94
C LEU A 55 6.95 5.93 -7.98
N ILE A 56 5.69 6.19 -7.60
CA ILE A 56 4.56 6.19 -8.52
C ILE A 56 4.78 7.22 -9.63
N GLN A 57 5.22 8.43 -9.27
CA GLN A 57 5.54 9.48 -10.24
C GLN A 57 6.57 9.00 -11.27
N GLU A 58 7.65 8.41 -10.82
CA GLU A 58 8.73 7.98 -11.71
C GLU A 58 8.26 6.86 -12.65
N ALA A 59 7.57 5.85 -12.14
CA ALA A 59 7.00 4.78 -12.94
C ALA A 59 6.03 5.30 -14.03
N LEU A 60 5.21 6.29 -13.68
CA LEU A 60 4.29 6.93 -14.63
C LEU A 60 5.02 7.81 -15.65
N ARG A 61 6.06 8.55 -15.24
CA ARG A 61 6.88 9.39 -16.13
C ARG A 61 7.62 8.58 -17.18
N GLU A 62 8.09 7.39 -16.82
CA GLU A 62 8.69 6.44 -17.77
C GLU A 62 7.68 5.80 -18.72
N GLY A 63 6.40 6.21 -18.67
CA GLY A 63 5.33 5.69 -19.54
C GLY A 63 4.67 4.42 -19.01
N GLY A 64 5.05 3.95 -17.81
CA GLY A 64 4.48 2.77 -17.19
C GLY A 64 3.04 2.97 -16.71
N GLU A 65 2.38 1.85 -16.39
CA GLU A 65 1.12 1.85 -15.65
C GLU A 65 1.36 1.28 -14.24
N VAL A 66 0.66 1.86 -13.26
CA VAL A 66 0.84 1.53 -11.84
C VAL A 66 -0.42 0.93 -11.26
N LEU A 67 -0.27 -0.15 -10.49
CA LEU A 67 -1.32 -0.77 -9.69
C LEU A 67 -1.11 -0.45 -8.21
N PHE A 68 -2.14 0.08 -7.55
CA PHE A 68 -2.20 0.20 -6.11
C PHE A 68 -3.27 -0.77 -5.58
N ALA A 69 -2.84 -1.87 -4.97
CA ALA A 69 -3.72 -2.94 -4.48
C ALA A 69 -3.95 -2.80 -2.98
N ILE A 70 -5.22 -2.89 -2.56
CA ILE A 70 -5.64 -2.73 -1.16
C ILE A 70 -6.67 -3.83 -0.84
N PRO A 71 -6.64 -4.47 0.34
CA PRO A 71 -7.61 -5.50 0.68
C PRO A 71 -9.05 -5.00 0.79
N ARG A 72 -9.26 -3.76 1.25
CA ARG A 72 -10.55 -3.21 1.66
C ARG A 72 -11.12 -2.24 0.62
N GLN A 73 -12.39 -2.43 0.29
CA GLN A 73 -13.09 -1.63 -0.73
C GLN A 73 -13.32 -0.17 -0.32
N ASP A 74 -13.59 0.10 0.96
CA ASP A 74 -13.75 1.45 1.50
C ASP A 74 -12.46 2.27 1.34
N ILE A 75 -11.32 1.67 1.62
CA ILE A 75 -10.01 2.29 1.46
C ILE A 75 -9.66 2.53 -0.02
N VAL A 76 -10.09 1.64 -0.95
CA VAL A 76 -9.89 1.87 -2.39
C VAL A 76 -10.51 3.19 -2.84
N ARG A 77 -11.70 3.55 -2.33
CA ARG A 77 -12.36 4.81 -2.69
C ARG A 77 -11.57 6.02 -2.17
N GLU A 78 -11.20 5.99 -0.90
CA GLU A 78 -10.40 7.05 -0.28
C GLU A 78 -9.06 7.23 -1.01
N MET A 79 -8.33 6.13 -1.23
CA MET A 79 -7.05 6.16 -1.91
C MET A 79 -7.15 6.67 -3.35
N THR A 80 -8.22 6.33 -4.06
CA THR A 80 -8.46 6.83 -5.42
C THR A 80 -8.53 8.36 -5.43
N GLU A 81 -9.26 8.97 -4.49
CA GLU A 81 -9.36 10.43 -4.42
C GLU A 81 -8.02 11.07 -3.99
N ARG A 82 -7.31 10.47 -3.05
CA ARG A 82 -5.97 10.94 -2.65
C ARG A 82 -4.99 10.94 -3.83
N LEU A 83 -4.96 9.86 -4.60
CA LEU A 83 -4.09 9.75 -5.76
C LEU A 83 -4.50 10.70 -6.91
N ARG A 84 -5.78 10.98 -7.09
CA ARG A 84 -6.25 12.01 -8.05
C ARG A 84 -5.75 13.40 -7.69
N LEU A 85 -5.79 13.75 -6.40
CA LEU A 85 -5.26 15.02 -5.91
C LEU A 85 -3.73 15.09 -6.03
N ALA A 86 -3.04 13.99 -5.69
CA ALA A 86 -1.58 13.93 -5.75
C ALA A 86 -1.03 13.94 -7.19
N PHE A 87 -1.78 13.43 -8.18
CA PHE A 87 -1.36 13.31 -9.58
C PHE A 87 -2.34 14.00 -10.55
N PRO A 88 -2.43 15.34 -10.52
CA PRO A 88 -3.29 16.06 -11.46
C PRO A 88 -2.85 15.81 -12.91
N GLY A 89 -3.80 15.46 -13.76
CA GLY A 89 -3.54 15.13 -15.17
C GLY A 89 -3.29 13.63 -15.44
N VAL A 90 -3.16 12.80 -14.42
CA VAL A 90 -3.09 11.33 -14.55
C VAL A 90 -4.49 10.73 -14.44
N THR A 91 -4.82 9.79 -15.33
CA THR A 91 -6.10 9.08 -15.25
C THR A 91 -6.04 8.01 -14.14
N VAL A 92 -6.72 8.28 -13.01
CA VAL A 92 -6.80 7.35 -11.88
C VAL A 92 -8.11 6.57 -11.94
N ALA A 93 -8.02 5.26 -12.16
CA ALA A 93 -9.16 4.35 -12.19
C ALA A 93 -9.29 3.57 -10.87
N SER A 94 -10.53 3.23 -10.48
CA SER A 94 -10.79 2.39 -9.30
C SER A 94 -11.55 1.13 -9.65
N HIS A 95 -11.08 -0.03 -9.13
CA HIS A 95 -11.68 -1.35 -9.36
C HIS A 95 -11.99 -2.04 -8.03
N TYR A 96 -13.29 -2.22 -7.74
CA TYR A 96 -13.78 -2.94 -6.57
C TYR A 96 -15.15 -3.57 -6.87
N GLY A 97 -15.62 -4.48 -6.04
CA GLY A 97 -16.87 -5.20 -6.26
C GLY A 97 -18.08 -4.28 -6.45
N GLY A 98 -18.99 -4.66 -7.36
CA GLY A 98 -20.22 -3.91 -7.66
C GLY A 98 -20.07 -2.76 -8.65
N LYS A 99 -18.87 -2.51 -9.20
CA LYS A 99 -18.69 -1.56 -10.32
C LYS A 99 -18.66 -2.26 -11.67
N PRO A 100 -19.16 -1.58 -12.74
CA PRO A 100 -19.00 -2.08 -14.11
C PRO A 100 -17.51 -2.24 -14.44
N TRP A 101 -17.22 -3.24 -15.25
CA TRP A 101 -15.89 -3.55 -15.74
C TRP A 101 -15.29 -2.41 -16.56
N PHE A 102 -14.02 -2.13 -16.27
CA PHE A 102 -13.08 -1.38 -17.10
C PHE A 102 -13.28 0.12 -17.19
N ALA A 103 -12.79 0.85 -16.19
CA ALA A 103 -12.31 2.20 -16.45
C ALA A 103 -10.81 2.09 -16.81
N PRO A 104 -10.37 2.56 -18.00
CA PRO A 104 -8.95 2.67 -18.31
C PRO A 104 -8.31 3.71 -17.38
N GLY A 105 -7.06 3.49 -17.02
CA GLY A 105 -6.30 4.43 -16.19
C GLY A 105 -4.84 4.04 -16.17
N GLU A 106 -3.98 5.04 -16.10
CA GLU A 106 -2.54 4.88 -15.98
C GLU A 106 -2.15 4.47 -14.55
N LEU A 107 -2.94 4.93 -13.58
CA LEU A 107 -2.86 4.57 -12.18
C LEU A 107 -4.17 3.88 -11.77
N VAL A 108 -4.07 2.62 -11.40
CA VAL A 108 -5.22 1.77 -11.04
C VAL A 108 -5.21 1.48 -9.57
N VAL A 109 -6.27 1.84 -8.85
CA VAL A 109 -6.49 1.45 -7.45
C VAL A 109 -7.51 0.32 -7.41
N ALA A 110 -7.13 -0.83 -6.85
CA ALA A 110 -7.97 -2.02 -6.91
C ALA A 110 -8.01 -2.79 -5.60
N THR A 111 -9.12 -3.49 -5.33
CA THR A 111 -9.09 -4.51 -4.28
C THR A 111 -8.24 -5.69 -4.72
N THR A 112 -7.62 -6.40 -3.76
CA THR A 112 -6.75 -7.55 -4.05
C THR A 112 -7.43 -8.62 -4.89
N HIS A 113 -8.74 -8.82 -4.76
CA HIS A 113 -9.50 -9.74 -5.61
C HIS A 113 -9.62 -9.25 -7.06
N GLN A 114 -9.77 -7.94 -7.28
CA GLN A 114 -9.87 -7.38 -8.63
C GLN A 114 -8.54 -7.48 -9.39
N VAL A 115 -7.43 -7.62 -8.70
CA VAL A 115 -6.11 -7.83 -9.32
C VAL A 115 -6.08 -9.08 -10.20
N LEU A 116 -6.88 -10.10 -9.89
CA LEU A 116 -6.99 -11.33 -10.69
C LEU A 116 -7.43 -11.11 -12.15
N HIS A 117 -8.02 -9.97 -12.44
CA HIS A 117 -8.49 -9.61 -13.79
C HIS A 117 -7.40 -9.01 -14.68
N PHE A 118 -6.25 -8.65 -14.13
CA PHE A 118 -5.15 -8.08 -14.89
C PHE A 118 -4.14 -9.12 -15.33
N TYR A 119 -3.51 -8.86 -16.46
CA TYR A 119 -2.48 -9.72 -17.02
C TYR A 119 -1.39 -8.88 -17.71
N ARG A 120 -0.15 -8.97 -17.24
CA ARG A 120 1.05 -8.33 -17.82
C ARG A 120 0.82 -6.88 -18.22
N ARG A 121 0.34 -6.08 -17.29
CA ARG A 121 -0.05 -4.70 -17.56
C ARG A 121 0.83 -3.67 -16.84
N PHE A 122 1.17 -3.92 -15.58
CA PHE A 122 1.76 -2.91 -14.73
C PHE A 122 3.28 -3.02 -14.66
N THR A 123 3.96 -1.87 -14.72
CA THR A 123 5.41 -1.76 -14.46
C THR A 123 5.71 -1.75 -12.96
N LEU A 124 4.76 -1.22 -12.17
CA LEU A 124 4.84 -1.15 -10.72
C LEU A 124 3.53 -1.63 -10.11
N ALA A 125 3.61 -2.50 -9.12
CA ALA A 125 2.51 -2.79 -8.22
C ALA A 125 2.90 -2.44 -6.79
N ILE A 126 1.99 -1.74 -6.10
CA ILE A 126 2.09 -1.47 -4.67
C ILE A 126 0.96 -2.22 -3.99
N LEU A 127 1.27 -3.01 -2.98
CA LEU A 127 0.30 -3.74 -2.18
C LEU A 127 0.34 -3.23 -0.75
N ASP A 128 -0.72 -2.60 -0.32
CA ASP A 128 -0.88 -2.17 1.08
C ASP A 128 -1.48 -3.29 1.93
N GLU A 129 -1.15 -3.29 3.22
CA GLU A 129 -1.62 -4.28 4.20
C GLU A 129 -1.40 -5.74 3.76
N VAL A 130 -0.17 -6.08 3.37
CA VAL A 130 0.17 -7.43 2.87
C VAL A 130 -0.13 -8.56 3.86
N ASP A 131 -0.25 -8.25 5.12
CA ASP A 131 -0.62 -9.13 6.24
C ASP A 131 -2.13 -9.22 6.49
N ALA A 132 -2.94 -8.41 5.79
CA ALA A 132 -4.38 -8.43 5.96
C ALA A 132 -5.07 -9.55 5.15
N PHE A 133 -6.18 -10.06 5.71
CA PHE A 133 -7.12 -10.89 4.94
C PHE A 133 -7.77 -10.05 3.82
N PRO A 134 -7.98 -10.60 2.62
CA PRO A 134 -7.79 -12.01 2.20
C PRO A 134 -6.43 -12.32 1.55
N TYR A 135 -5.53 -11.35 1.45
CA TYR A 135 -4.26 -11.56 0.76
C TYR A 135 -3.32 -12.49 1.54
N GLN A 136 -3.28 -12.34 2.86
CA GLN A 136 -2.51 -13.22 3.72
C GLN A 136 -2.98 -14.67 3.59
N GLY A 137 -2.05 -15.58 3.30
CA GLY A 137 -2.32 -17.01 3.14
C GLY A 137 -2.92 -17.42 1.78
N SER A 138 -3.24 -16.49 0.88
CA SER A 138 -3.80 -16.78 -0.44
C SER A 138 -2.73 -16.86 -1.53
N GLU A 139 -2.38 -18.08 -1.96
CA GLU A 139 -1.50 -18.30 -3.12
C GLU A 139 -2.12 -17.74 -4.41
N VAL A 140 -3.43 -17.83 -4.57
CA VAL A 140 -4.14 -17.35 -5.75
C VAL A 140 -3.96 -15.84 -5.92
N LEU A 141 -4.11 -15.06 -4.84
CA LEU A 141 -3.94 -13.61 -4.89
C LEU A 141 -2.49 -13.22 -5.12
N ARG A 142 -1.53 -13.96 -4.54
CA ARG A 142 -0.09 -13.74 -4.80
C ARG A 142 0.27 -14.00 -6.26
N LEU A 143 -0.20 -15.10 -6.83
CA LEU A 143 -0.01 -15.40 -8.25
C LEU A 143 -0.72 -14.38 -9.14
N GLY A 144 -1.93 -13.95 -8.77
CA GLY A 144 -2.67 -12.91 -9.47
C GLY A 144 -1.90 -11.60 -9.55
N LEU A 145 -1.31 -11.16 -8.43
CA LEU A 145 -0.52 -9.93 -8.38
C LEU A 145 0.75 -10.04 -9.26
N ARG A 146 1.48 -11.13 -9.15
CA ARG A 146 2.64 -11.38 -10.03
C ARG A 146 2.25 -11.43 -11.51
N ARG A 147 1.13 -12.05 -11.84
CA ARG A 147 0.60 -12.13 -13.21
C ARG A 147 0.17 -10.78 -13.76
N ALA A 148 -0.27 -9.88 -12.92
CA ALA A 148 -0.67 -8.52 -13.30
C ALA A 148 0.52 -7.64 -13.69
N LEU A 149 1.71 -7.92 -13.15
CA LEU A 149 2.95 -7.23 -13.49
C LEU A 149 3.47 -7.64 -14.87
N LEU A 150 4.16 -6.72 -15.51
CA LEU A 150 5.05 -7.02 -16.64
C LEU A 150 6.19 -7.93 -16.18
N PRO A 151 6.89 -8.65 -17.09
CA PRO A 151 8.00 -9.53 -16.73
C PRO A 151 9.10 -8.85 -15.90
N GLN A 152 9.35 -7.55 -16.15
CA GLN A 152 10.33 -6.73 -15.43
C GLN A 152 9.65 -5.76 -14.45
N GLY A 153 8.38 -5.98 -14.16
CA GLY A 153 7.61 -5.13 -13.25
C GLY A 153 8.03 -5.34 -11.80
N LYS A 154 8.01 -4.26 -11.02
CA LYS A 154 8.41 -4.24 -9.62
C LYS A 154 7.23 -4.31 -8.67
N LEU A 155 7.46 -4.95 -7.53
CA LEU A 155 6.48 -5.09 -6.46
C LEU A 155 6.98 -4.41 -5.19
N VAL A 156 6.19 -3.51 -4.65
CA VAL A 156 6.38 -2.94 -3.31
C VAL A 156 5.26 -3.44 -2.40
N GLU A 157 5.60 -4.18 -1.38
CA GLU A 157 4.67 -4.59 -0.32
C GLU A 157 4.81 -3.66 0.88
N MET A 158 3.69 -3.31 1.53
CA MET A 158 3.69 -2.45 2.72
C MET A 158 2.98 -3.14 3.87
N THR A 159 3.55 -3.04 5.07
CA THR A 159 2.96 -3.62 6.29
C THR A 159 3.45 -2.91 7.56
N ALA A 160 2.66 -3.01 8.62
CA ALA A 160 3.10 -2.68 9.97
C ALA A 160 3.67 -3.92 10.73
N THR A 161 3.37 -5.13 10.27
CA THR A 161 3.72 -6.40 10.91
C THR A 161 4.37 -7.36 9.90
N PRO A 162 5.68 -7.22 9.63
CA PRO A 162 6.35 -8.02 8.59
C PRO A 162 6.41 -9.51 8.98
N HIS A 163 6.16 -10.35 8.01
CA HIS A 163 6.41 -11.79 8.14
C HIS A 163 7.88 -12.11 7.82
N THR A 164 8.56 -12.77 8.71
CA THR A 164 9.98 -13.13 8.59
C THR A 164 10.28 -14.18 7.52
N GLN A 165 9.27 -14.79 6.91
CA GLN A 165 9.43 -15.89 5.92
C GLN A 165 9.45 -15.43 4.46
N ARG A 166 9.35 -14.12 4.18
CA ARG A 166 9.34 -13.60 2.81
C ARG A 166 10.69 -13.00 2.45
N GLU A 167 11.16 -13.32 1.27
CA GLU A 167 12.38 -12.75 0.72
C GLU A 167 12.05 -11.44 -0.01
N TYR A 168 12.85 -10.41 0.27
CA TYR A 168 12.81 -9.10 -0.37
C TYR A 168 14.23 -8.70 -0.75
N GLU A 169 14.41 -8.10 -1.90
CA GLU A 169 15.68 -7.53 -2.33
C GLU A 169 16.03 -6.28 -1.50
N GLN A 170 14.99 -5.55 -1.07
CA GLN A 170 15.16 -4.39 -0.21
C GLN A 170 14.07 -4.32 0.87
N VAL A 171 14.49 -4.00 2.10
CA VAL A 171 13.59 -3.72 3.22
C VAL A 171 13.82 -2.28 3.67
N ILE A 172 12.78 -1.47 3.59
CA ILE A 172 12.79 -0.05 3.95
C ILE A 172 11.96 0.11 5.21
N THR A 173 12.57 0.60 6.27
CA THR A 173 11.92 0.76 7.57
C THR A 173 11.67 2.22 7.89
N ILE A 174 10.43 2.54 8.31
CA ILE A 174 10.08 3.86 8.85
C ILE A 174 9.82 3.68 10.35
N PRO A 175 10.79 4.01 11.22
CA PRO A 175 10.76 3.62 12.63
C PRO A 175 9.79 4.45 13.48
N ALA A 176 9.37 5.62 13.01
CA ALA A 176 8.57 6.55 13.79
C ALA A 176 7.29 6.97 13.06
N ARG A 177 6.25 7.28 13.84
CA ARG A 177 5.06 7.96 13.32
C ARG A 177 5.42 9.39 12.88
N TYR A 178 4.70 9.92 11.89
CA TYR A 178 4.95 11.28 11.38
C TYR A 178 4.86 12.37 12.47
N HIS A 179 4.03 12.18 13.50
CA HIS A 179 3.86 13.11 14.63
C HIS A 179 4.81 12.85 15.81
N GLY A 180 5.71 11.85 15.72
CA GLY A 180 6.73 11.55 16.75
C GLY A 180 6.24 10.91 18.05
N PHE A 181 4.93 10.70 18.23
CA PHE A 181 4.42 10.00 19.42
C PHE A 181 4.67 8.50 19.32
N SER A 182 5.10 7.89 20.42
CA SER A 182 5.23 6.44 20.55
C SER A 182 3.88 5.73 20.39
N LEU A 183 3.93 4.44 20.05
CA LEU A 183 2.75 3.59 20.13
C LEU A 183 2.29 3.48 21.58
N PRO A 184 0.98 3.47 21.87
CA PRO A 184 0.50 3.20 23.21
C PRO A 184 0.95 1.79 23.64
N GLU A 185 1.54 1.70 24.81
CA GLU A 185 1.92 0.43 25.41
C GLU A 185 0.71 -0.12 26.17
N PRO A 186 0.25 -1.35 25.87
CA PRO A 186 -0.86 -1.94 26.61
C PRO A 186 -0.43 -2.30 28.04
N GLU A 187 -1.20 -1.87 29.02
CA GLU A 187 -1.03 -2.32 30.40
C GLU A 187 -1.70 -3.67 30.60
N LEU A 188 -0.94 -4.68 31.07
CA LEU A 188 -1.48 -6.00 31.38
C LEU A 188 -2.14 -5.99 32.75
N VAL A 189 -3.45 -5.87 32.76
CA VAL A 189 -4.25 -5.96 33.98
C VAL A 189 -4.70 -7.42 34.19
N LYS A 190 -4.28 -8.03 35.29
CA LYS A 190 -4.80 -9.33 35.70
C LYS A 190 -6.21 -9.17 36.27
N ALA A 191 -7.21 -9.54 35.48
CA ALA A 191 -8.60 -9.57 35.94
C ALA A 191 -9.11 -11.01 36.01
N VAL A 192 -9.83 -11.33 37.08
CA VAL A 192 -10.62 -12.56 37.14
C VAL A 192 -11.93 -12.32 36.43
N LEU A 193 -12.03 -12.82 35.21
CA LEU A 193 -13.26 -12.73 34.45
C LEU A 193 -14.32 -13.66 35.07
N PRO A 194 -15.58 -13.17 35.22
CA PRO A 194 -16.67 -14.04 35.64
C PRO A 194 -16.92 -15.11 34.56
N PRO A 195 -17.54 -16.26 34.92
CA PRO A 195 -17.87 -17.31 33.96
C PRO A 195 -18.64 -16.73 32.76
N TRP A 196 -18.26 -17.13 31.55
CA TRP A 196 -18.78 -16.60 30.28
C TRP A 196 -20.33 -16.58 30.16
N LYS A 197 -21.04 -17.40 30.94
CA LYS A 197 -22.51 -17.44 31.00
C LYS A 197 -23.14 -16.19 31.66
N THR A 198 -22.36 -15.38 32.34
CA THR A 198 -22.79 -14.11 32.97
C THR A 198 -22.40 -12.88 32.19
N LEU A 199 -21.80 -13.02 31.01
CA LEU A 199 -21.38 -11.94 30.13
C LEU A 199 -22.54 -11.44 29.27
N GLY A 200 -23.54 -10.81 29.88
CA GLY A 200 -24.47 -9.93 29.19
C GLY A 200 -23.88 -8.53 29.26
N CYS A 201 -23.45 -7.98 28.14
CA CYS A 201 -22.94 -6.61 27.95
C CYS A 201 -21.86 -6.17 28.97
N PHE A 202 -20.59 -6.13 28.52
CA PHE A 202 -19.57 -5.42 29.27
C PHE A 202 -19.80 -3.90 29.12
N ASP A 203 -20.19 -3.22 30.17
CA ASP A 203 -19.84 -1.82 30.35
C ASP A 203 -18.34 -1.79 30.64
N LEU A 204 -17.54 -1.57 29.60
CA LEU A 204 -16.15 -1.20 29.79
C LEU A 204 -16.16 0.15 30.52
N PRO A 205 -15.58 0.28 31.72
CA PRO A 205 -15.43 1.58 32.35
C PRO A 205 -14.65 2.47 31.37
N HIS A 206 -15.16 3.70 31.18
CA HIS A 206 -14.48 4.72 30.40
C HIS A 206 -13.10 4.98 31.01
N PHE A 207 -12.07 4.39 30.43
CA PHE A 207 -10.72 4.86 30.63
C PHE A 207 -10.49 6.02 29.65
N LEU A 208 -10.59 7.22 30.18
CA LEU A 208 -10.06 8.44 29.57
C LEU A 208 -8.54 8.46 29.70
#